data_e0cc43e2f8334692e9d7314d9cad76c8
#
_entry.id   e0cc43e2f8334692e9d7314d9cad76c8
#
_cell.length_a   1.000
_cell.length_b   1.000
_cell.length_c   1.000
_cell.angle_alpha   90.00
_cell.angle_beta   90.00
_cell.angle_gamma   90.00
#
_symmetry.space_group_name_H-M   'P 1'
#
loop_
_entity.id
_entity.type
_entity.pdbx_description
1 polymer ?
#
loop_
_entity_poly.entity_id
_entity_poly.type
_entity_poly.pdbx_seq_one_letter_code
_entity_poly.pdbx_strand_id
1 'polypeptide(L)'
;MTTVVRAVESVRAQTLLPLEIILVDDCSRDGTLDVLFELQARYGADWIKVCELPQNVGPGTARNAGWAMAQGRYIAFLDSDDSWHPRKLELQYKWMEQNPRAVLIGHLMAMYDEGMDHAVNHDPAPPIRISARQLLISNRFSTPTVMLRRDIAQRFAHGERYCEDYRLWLHVCFFSGECYRFEQALAYMYKAPYGVAGLSGRLWDMEKGEVASYLSLYRAGAISILESGFWVCVSFVKFIRRLFLARLWRRS
;
A
#
# COMPACT_ATOMS: atom_id res chain seq x y z
N MET A 1 15.74 -11.43 -13.46
CA MET A 1 15.86 -10.31 -12.51
C MET A 1 14.90 -10.57 -11.38
N THR A 2 15.34 -10.62 -10.13
CA THR A 2 14.44 -10.82 -8.99
C THR A 2 13.49 -9.63 -8.87
N THR A 3 12.27 -9.85 -8.41
CA THR A 3 11.25 -8.79 -8.35
C THR A 3 11.71 -7.61 -7.49
N VAL A 4 12.38 -7.89 -6.35
CA VAL A 4 12.87 -6.84 -5.44
C VAL A 4 13.92 -5.94 -6.10
N VAL A 5 14.77 -6.46 -7.00
CA VAL A 5 15.73 -5.64 -7.75
C VAL A 5 14.98 -4.62 -8.62
N ARG A 6 13.92 -5.04 -9.33
CA ARG A 6 13.07 -4.13 -10.11
C ARG A 6 12.45 -3.05 -9.24
N ALA A 7 11.93 -3.41 -8.07
CA ALA A 7 11.35 -2.46 -7.12
C ALA A 7 12.38 -1.39 -6.72
N VAL A 8 13.58 -1.79 -6.28
CA VAL A 8 14.66 -0.88 -5.89
C VAL A 8 15.13 0.00 -7.06
N GLU A 9 15.28 -0.56 -8.27
CA GLU A 9 15.65 0.22 -9.46
C GLU A 9 14.59 1.27 -9.79
N SER A 10 13.31 0.98 -9.58
CA SER A 10 12.25 1.97 -9.80
C SER A 10 12.29 3.12 -8.78
N VAL A 11 12.78 2.87 -7.56
CA VAL A 11 13.03 3.92 -6.57
C VAL A 11 14.28 4.73 -6.92
N ARG A 12 15.32 4.08 -7.42
CA ARG A 12 16.54 4.74 -7.89
C ARG A 12 16.31 5.64 -9.11
N ALA A 13 15.32 5.30 -9.92
CA ALA A 13 14.92 6.07 -11.11
C ALA A 13 14.01 7.26 -10.78
N GLN A 14 13.70 7.55 -9.51
CA GLN A 14 12.84 8.67 -9.12
C GLN A 14 13.51 10.01 -9.43
N THR A 15 12.71 10.97 -9.94
CA THR A 15 13.15 12.37 -10.14
C THR A 15 13.43 13.09 -8.83
N LEU A 16 12.80 12.67 -7.73
CA LEU A 16 13.11 13.05 -6.35
C LEU A 16 13.48 11.79 -5.58
N LEU A 17 14.77 11.62 -5.29
CA LEU A 17 15.24 10.47 -4.51
C LEU A 17 14.75 10.56 -3.05
N PRO A 18 14.35 9.43 -2.44
CA PRO A 18 14.05 9.40 -1.01
C PRO A 18 15.34 9.56 -0.19
N LEU A 19 15.17 9.98 1.05
CA LEU A 19 16.27 10.07 2.03
C LEU A 19 16.95 8.70 2.23
N GLU A 20 16.15 7.63 2.24
CA GLU A 20 16.60 6.26 2.49
C GLU A 20 15.62 5.25 1.88
N ILE A 21 16.12 4.04 1.66
CA ILE A 21 15.31 2.85 1.34
C ILE A 21 15.50 1.85 2.48
N ILE A 22 14.40 1.34 3.03
CA ILE A 22 14.44 0.30 4.07
C ILE A 22 13.86 -0.96 3.46
N LEU A 23 14.71 -1.95 3.25
CA LEU A 23 14.37 -3.27 2.74
C LEU A 23 14.10 -4.19 3.93
N VAL A 24 12.86 -4.63 4.08
CA VAL A 24 12.47 -5.49 5.20
C VAL A 24 12.30 -6.91 4.69
N ASP A 25 13.05 -7.85 5.23
CA ASP A 25 12.90 -9.28 5.00
C ASP A 25 12.04 -9.91 6.10
N ASP A 26 10.87 -10.43 5.72
CA ASP A 26 9.94 -11.11 6.63
C ASP A 26 10.26 -12.61 6.75
N CYS A 27 11.53 -12.92 7.04
CA CYS A 27 12.05 -14.28 7.20
C CYS A 27 11.91 -15.13 5.92
N SER A 28 12.44 -14.64 4.80
CA SER A 28 12.48 -15.36 3.51
C SER A 28 13.40 -16.59 3.58
N ARG A 29 13.10 -17.61 2.74
CA ARG A 29 13.85 -18.88 2.70
C ARG A 29 14.38 -19.22 1.30
N ASP A 30 14.38 -18.26 0.39
CA ASP A 30 14.64 -18.41 -1.05
C ASP A 30 15.84 -17.59 -1.55
N GLY A 31 16.76 -17.19 -0.66
CA GLY A 31 17.91 -16.36 -1.02
C GLY A 31 17.58 -14.87 -1.21
N THR A 32 16.35 -14.44 -0.89
CA THR A 32 15.98 -13.02 -0.99
C THR A 32 16.88 -12.15 -0.12
N LEU A 33 17.20 -12.56 1.11
CA LEU A 33 18.04 -11.81 2.04
C LEU A 33 19.42 -11.49 1.46
N ASP A 34 20.07 -12.45 0.78
CA ASP A 34 21.37 -12.24 0.13
C ASP A 34 21.27 -11.14 -0.93
N VAL A 35 20.20 -11.14 -1.73
CA VAL A 35 19.94 -10.10 -2.73
C VAL A 35 19.74 -8.73 -2.09
N LEU A 36 19.13 -8.64 -0.90
CA LEU A 36 18.96 -7.37 -0.18
C LEU A 36 20.32 -6.83 0.26
N PHE A 37 21.21 -7.67 0.78
CA PHE A 37 22.57 -7.26 1.15
C PHE A 37 23.43 -6.90 -0.08
N GLU A 38 23.27 -7.59 -1.22
CA GLU A 38 23.91 -7.20 -2.47
C GLU A 38 23.47 -5.81 -2.94
N LEU A 39 22.16 -5.49 -2.83
CA LEU A 39 21.65 -4.15 -3.16
C LEU A 39 22.19 -3.09 -2.21
N GLN A 40 22.26 -3.39 -0.91
CA GLN A 40 22.87 -2.49 0.08
C GLN A 40 24.36 -2.25 -0.23
N ALA A 41 25.14 -3.30 -0.52
CA ALA A 41 26.54 -3.17 -0.89
C ALA A 41 26.74 -2.35 -2.17
N ARG A 42 25.85 -2.52 -3.16
CA ARG A 42 25.91 -1.82 -4.45
C ARG A 42 25.60 -0.32 -4.35
N TYR A 43 24.61 0.06 -3.54
CA TYR A 43 24.10 1.44 -3.49
C TYR A 43 24.47 2.20 -2.21
N GLY A 44 25.12 1.54 -1.27
CA GLY A 44 25.61 2.11 -0.02
C GLY A 44 24.68 1.92 1.16
N ALA A 45 25.24 1.54 2.31
CA ALA A 45 24.50 1.29 3.55
C ALA A 45 23.92 2.57 4.18
N ASP A 46 24.44 3.74 3.81
CA ASP A 46 23.88 5.02 4.24
C ASP A 46 22.51 5.29 3.61
N TRP A 47 22.28 4.79 2.39
CA TRP A 47 21.02 4.99 1.67
C TRP A 47 20.08 3.79 1.70
N ILE A 48 20.62 2.55 1.59
CA ILE A 48 19.84 1.32 1.69
C ILE A 48 20.11 0.65 3.04
N LYS A 49 19.05 0.47 3.82
CA LYS A 49 19.10 -0.25 5.11
C LYS A 49 18.35 -1.57 4.95
N VAL A 50 18.94 -2.67 5.43
CA VAL A 50 18.30 -3.98 5.49
C VAL A 50 17.82 -4.26 6.90
N CYS A 51 16.56 -4.69 7.03
CA CYS A 51 15.93 -5.12 8.27
C CYS A 51 15.50 -6.58 8.12
N GLU A 52 16.24 -7.48 8.74
CA GLU A 52 15.90 -8.90 8.82
C GLU A 52 15.00 -9.15 10.04
N LEU A 53 13.86 -9.80 9.83
CA LEU A 53 12.97 -10.20 10.92
C LEU A 53 13.21 -11.67 11.29
N PRO A 54 13.22 -12.01 12.60
CA PRO A 54 13.57 -13.35 13.07
C PRO A 54 12.53 -14.42 12.72
N GLN A 55 11.33 -14.01 12.34
CA GLN A 55 10.24 -14.89 11.93
C GLN A 55 9.28 -14.17 11.00
N ASN A 56 8.51 -14.93 10.21
CA ASN A 56 7.47 -14.37 9.35
C ASN A 56 6.29 -13.82 10.19
N VAL A 57 6.18 -12.50 10.22
CA VAL A 57 5.17 -11.75 11.00
C VAL A 57 4.04 -11.19 10.15
N GLY A 58 4.15 -11.32 8.84
CA GLY A 58 3.20 -10.82 7.85
C GLY A 58 3.43 -9.38 7.41
N PRO A 59 2.80 -8.99 6.27
CA PRO A 59 3.17 -7.76 5.56
C PRO A 59 2.96 -6.48 6.37
N GLY A 60 1.88 -6.39 7.14
CA GLY A 60 1.59 -5.21 7.96
C GLY A 60 2.62 -5.00 9.07
N THR A 61 2.99 -6.07 9.79
CA THR A 61 4.00 -6.01 10.86
C THR A 61 5.39 -5.74 10.29
N ALA A 62 5.74 -6.34 9.14
CA ALA A 62 6.99 -6.07 8.45
C ALA A 62 7.09 -4.59 8.03
N ARG A 63 6.03 -4.01 7.46
CA ARG A 63 5.98 -2.57 7.14
C ARG A 63 6.13 -1.69 8.39
N ASN A 64 5.57 -2.08 9.54
CA ASN A 64 5.78 -1.37 10.80
C ASN A 64 7.23 -1.39 11.25
N ALA A 65 7.96 -2.50 11.08
CA ALA A 65 9.38 -2.57 11.40
C ALA A 65 10.19 -1.57 10.55
N GLY A 66 9.97 -1.54 9.24
CA GLY A 66 10.57 -0.53 8.37
C GLY A 66 10.18 0.90 8.75
N TRP A 67 8.92 1.13 9.07
CA TRP A 67 8.43 2.44 9.52
C TRP A 67 9.12 2.93 10.80
N ALA A 68 9.35 2.03 11.75
CA ALA A 68 10.03 2.36 13.02
C ALA A 68 11.50 2.77 12.80
N MET A 69 12.16 2.25 11.77
CA MET A 69 13.54 2.61 11.42
C MET A 69 13.63 3.91 10.62
N ALA A 70 12.53 4.33 9.99
CA ALA A 70 12.53 5.45 9.05
C ALA A 70 12.80 6.78 9.74
N GLN A 71 13.60 7.62 9.09
CA GLN A 71 13.97 8.97 9.53
C GLN A 71 13.29 10.07 8.72
N GLY A 72 12.85 9.77 7.50
CA GLY A 72 12.16 10.70 6.62
C GLY A 72 10.88 11.29 7.24
N ARG A 73 10.47 12.47 6.82
CA ARG A 73 9.21 13.10 7.24
C ARG A 73 7.98 12.36 6.73
N TYR A 74 8.10 11.72 5.59
CA TYR A 74 7.07 10.93 4.94
C TYR A 74 7.51 9.48 4.78
N ILE A 75 6.54 8.57 4.77
CA ILE A 75 6.73 7.15 4.48
C ILE A 75 6.00 6.84 3.18
N ALA A 76 6.67 6.11 2.30
CA ALA A 76 6.07 5.52 1.11
C ALA A 76 6.34 4.02 1.09
N PHE A 77 5.34 3.22 0.74
CA PHE A 77 5.47 1.76 0.70
C PHE A 77 5.56 1.28 -0.75
N LEU A 78 6.40 0.27 -0.97
CA LEU A 78 6.51 -0.44 -2.24
C LEU A 78 6.59 -1.94 -1.99
N ASP A 79 5.69 -2.69 -2.58
CA ASP A 79 5.76 -4.15 -2.53
C ASP A 79 6.87 -4.65 -3.46
N SER A 80 7.57 -5.72 -3.07
CA SER A 80 8.79 -6.20 -3.75
C SER A 80 8.55 -6.68 -5.17
N ASP A 81 7.31 -6.88 -5.58
CA ASP A 81 6.90 -7.34 -6.91
C ASP A 81 6.30 -6.24 -7.81
N ASP A 82 6.24 -4.99 -7.31
CA ASP A 82 5.74 -3.82 -8.02
C ASP A 82 6.86 -2.86 -8.44
N SER A 83 6.50 -1.77 -9.10
CA SER A 83 7.42 -0.68 -9.42
C SER A 83 6.71 0.67 -9.43
N TRP A 84 7.49 1.75 -9.29
CA TRP A 84 7.00 3.13 -9.33
C TRP A 84 7.32 3.84 -10.64
N HIS A 85 6.42 4.74 -11.04
CA HIS A 85 6.66 5.73 -12.06
C HIS A 85 7.74 6.72 -11.58
N PRO A 86 8.67 7.18 -12.45
CA PRO A 86 9.80 8.04 -12.04
C PRO A 86 9.41 9.33 -11.29
N ARG A 87 8.26 9.90 -11.54
CA ARG A 87 7.80 11.14 -10.89
C ARG A 87 6.92 10.93 -9.66
N LYS A 88 6.73 9.69 -9.21
CA LYS A 88 5.79 9.41 -8.09
C LYS A 88 6.14 10.17 -6.82
N LEU A 89 7.37 10.05 -6.34
CA LEU A 89 7.78 10.68 -5.09
C LEU A 89 7.76 12.20 -5.19
N GLU A 90 8.23 12.76 -6.31
CA GLU A 90 8.24 14.19 -6.56
C GLU A 90 6.83 14.79 -6.46
N LEU A 91 5.85 14.19 -7.15
CA LEU A 91 4.49 14.70 -7.21
C LEU A 91 3.78 14.63 -5.86
N GLN A 92 3.93 13.51 -5.16
CA GLN A 92 3.33 13.33 -3.83
C GLN A 92 3.98 14.24 -2.79
N TYR A 93 5.31 14.34 -2.79
CA TYR A 93 6.07 15.21 -1.88
C TYR A 93 5.68 16.68 -2.05
N LYS A 94 5.70 17.19 -3.29
CA LYS A 94 5.31 18.57 -3.59
C LYS A 94 3.90 18.87 -3.08
N TRP A 95 2.94 17.96 -3.32
CA TRP A 95 1.58 18.15 -2.85
C TRP A 95 1.49 18.19 -1.32
N MET A 96 2.14 17.24 -0.63
CA MET A 96 2.11 17.15 0.83
C MET A 96 2.75 18.38 1.49
N GLU A 97 3.83 18.93 0.91
CA GLU A 97 4.46 20.16 1.42
C GLU A 97 3.57 21.40 1.27
N GLN A 98 2.81 21.47 0.18
CA GLN A 98 1.87 22.59 -0.07
C GLN A 98 0.56 22.46 0.70
N ASN A 99 0.23 21.26 1.21
CA ASN A 99 -1.03 20.97 1.89
C ASN A 99 -0.79 20.38 3.29
N PRO A 100 -0.44 21.19 4.30
CA PRO A 100 -0.05 20.70 5.63
C PRO A 100 -1.12 19.88 6.37
N ARG A 101 -2.40 20.01 5.99
CA ARG A 101 -3.49 19.20 6.54
C ARG A 101 -3.59 17.80 5.92
N ALA A 102 -2.94 17.58 4.77
CA ALA A 102 -2.86 16.27 4.16
C ALA A 102 -1.96 15.36 4.99
N VAL A 103 -2.48 14.21 5.38
CA VAL A 103 -1.73 13.18 6.14
C VAL A 103 -1.41 11.96 5.29
N LEU A 104 -2.17 11.75 4.22
CA LEU A 104 -2.02 10.65 3.28
C LEU A 104 -2.36 11.13 1.87
N ILE A 105 -1.52 10.77 0.91
CA ILE A 105 -1.80 10.91 -0.51
C ILE A 105 -1.50 9.60 -1.24
N GLY A 106 -2.45 9.14 -2.03
CA GLY A 106 -2.30 8.00 -2.93
C GLY A 106 -2.42 8.40 -4.39
N HIS A 107 -2.40 7.41 -5.25
CA HIS A 107 -2.68 7.52 -6.69
C HIS A 107 -3.29 6.22 -7.22
N LEU A 108 -3.62 6.15 -8.50
CA LEU A 108 -4.06 4.91 -9.13
C LEU A 108 -2.87 3.97 -9.38
N MET A 109 -3.16 2.69 -9.54
CA MET A 109 -2.23 1.64 -9.91
C MET A 109 -2.67 1.02 -11.23
N ALA A 110 -1.74 0.69 -12.11
CA ALA A 110 -2.00 0.05 -13.40
C ALA A 110 -1.24 -1.27 -13.53
N MET A 111 -1.71 -2.14 -14.42
CA MET A 111 -0.91 -3.26 -14.90
C MET A 111 0.25 -2.71 -15.73
N TYR A 112 1.45 -3.26 -15.52
CA TYR A 112 2.59 -2.91 -16.35
C TYR A 112 2.38 -3.44 -17.78
N ASP A 113 2.61 -2.58 -18.77
CA ASP A 113 2.62 -2.92 -20.18
C ASP A 113 3.85 -2.27 -20.80
N GLU A 114 4.68 -3.07 -21.50
CA GLU A 114 5.88 -2.58 -22.18
C GLU A 114 5.57 -1.55 -23.29
N GLY A 115 4.35 -1.57 -23.83
CA GLY A 115 3.88 -0.60 -24.83
C GLY A 115 3.33 0.70 -24.25
N MET A 116 3.19 0.81 -22.92
CA MET A 116 2.73 2.04 -22.30
C MET A 116 3.76 3.15 -22.42
N ASP A 117 3.33 4.31 -22.88
CA ASP A 117 4.09 5.54 -22.69
C ASP A 117 4.10 5.91 -21.19
N HIS A 118 5.20 5.57 -20.53
CA HIS A 118 5.43 5.92 -19.14
C HIS A 118 5.82 7.40 -18.95
N ALA A 119 5.87 8.18 -20.04
CA ALA A 119 6.21 9.58 -20.01
C ALA A 119 5.01 10.42 -19.53
N VAL A 120 4.93 10.65 -18.22
CA VAL A 120 4.10 11.72 -17.66
C VAL A 120 4.81 13.04 -17.92
N ASN A 121 4.58 13.61 -19.12
CA ASN A 121 5.25 14.82 -19.58
C ASN A 121 4.63 16.12 -19.02
N HIS A 122 3.52 16.01 -18.28
CA HIS A 122 2.81 17.14 -17.66
C HIS A 122 2.46 16.84 -16.21
N ASP A 123 2.27 17.86 -15.42
CA ASP A 123 1.81 17.70 -14.06
C ASP A 123 0.36 17.18 -14.06
N PRO A 124 0.03 16.21 -13.18
CA PRO A 124 -1.32 15.68 -13.09
C PRO A 124 -2.31 16.76 -12.62
N ALA A 125 -3.58 16.55 -12.94
CA ALA A 125 -4.64 17.34 -12.30
C ALA A 125 -4.52 17.26 -10.76
N PRO A 126 -4.95 18.30 -10.03
CA PRO A 126 -4.95 18.26 -8.57
C PRO A 126 -5.62 17.00 -8.03
N PRO A 127 -5.09 16.38 -6.97
CA PRO A 127 -5.67 15.17 -6.43
C PRO A 127 -7.02 15.45 -5.79
N ILE A 128 -7.92 14.49 -5.88
CA ILE A 128 -9.23 14.56 -5.24
C ILE A 128 -9.13 14.19 -3.76
N ARG A 129 -9.93 14.85 -2.92
CA ARG A 129 -10.05 14.49 -1.51
C ARG A 129 -10.87 13.22 -1.37
N ILE A 130 -10.34 12.26 -0.61
CA ILE A 130 -11.02 11.01 -0.27
C ILE A 130 -11.54 11.12 1.16
N SER A 131 -12.84 11.12 1.34
CA SER A 131 -13.45 11.11 2.66
C SER A 131 -13.40 9.70 3.30
N ALA A 132 -13.38 9.66 4.63
CA ALA A 132 -13.46 8.40 5.36
C ALA A 132 -14.73 7.57 4.98
N ARG A 133 -15.86 8.23 4.69
CA ARG A 133 -17.08 7.56 4.25
C ARG A 133 -16.97 6.93 2.86
N GLN A 134 -16.23 7.54 1.93
CA GLN A 134 -15.95 6.93 0.62
C GLN A 134 -15.07 5.69 0.77
N LEU A 135 -14.17 5.66 1.77
CA LEU A 135 -13.36 4.47 2.06
C LEU A 135 -14.20 3.32 2.63
N LEU A 136 -15.25 3.59 3.42
CA LEU A 136 -16.15 2.53 3.89
C LEU A 136 -16.81 1.75 2.73
N ILE A 137 -17.03 2.41 1.59
CA ILE A 137 -17.60 1.77 0.41
C ILE A 137 -16.59 0.81 -0.25
N SER A 138 -15.34 1.23 -0.38
CA SER A 138 -14.26 0.41 -0.97
C SER A 138 -12.89 0.99 -0.64
N ASN A 139 -11.86 0.13 -0.58
CA ASN A 139 -10.47 0.57 -0.51
C ASN A 139 -10.14 1.43 -1.73
N ARG A 140 -9.63 2.64 -1.51
CA ARG A 140 -9.24 3.62 -2.54
C ARG A 140 -7.73 3.73 -2.68
N PHE A 141 -6.97 3.02 -1.85
CA PHE A 141 -5.53 3.12 -1.79
C PHE A 141 -4.91 1.72 -1.77
N SER A 142 -4.19 1.36 -2.83
CA SER A 142 -3.29 0.19 -2.79
C SER A 142 -2.01 0.59 -2.07
N THR A 143 -1.43 -0.31 -1.30
CA THR A 143 -0.22 -0.02 -0.50
C THR A 143 0.91 0.64 -1.30
N PRO A 144 1.29 0.16 -2.51
CA PRO A 144 2.37 0.77 -3.29
C PRO A 144 2.09 2.20 -3.78
N THR A 145 0.83 2.66 -3.67
CA THR A 145 0.45 3.99 -4.13
C THR A 145 0.56 5.06 -3.06
N VAL A 146 0.66 4.66 -1.79
CA VAL A 146 0.54 5.57 -0.66
C VAL A 146 1.86 6.24 -0.31
N MET A 147 1.78 7.54 -0.01
CA MET A 147 2.72 8.31 0.80
C MET A 147 1.95 8.93 1.96
N LEU A 148 2.51 8.85 3.18
CA LEU A 148 1.86 9.41 4.37
C LEU A 148 2.86 10.05 5.34
N ARG A 149 2.38 10.86 6.26
CA ARG A 149 3.23 11.46 7.31
C ARG A 149 3.73 10.40 8.27
N ARG A 150 5.03 10.40 8.56
CA ARG A 150 5.65 9.45 9.50
C ARG A 150 5.12 9.56 10.92
N ASP A 151 4.77 10.78 11.35
CA ASP A 151 4.41 11.14 12.73
C ASP A 151 2.95 10.85 13.12
N ILE A 152 2.13 10.27 12.22
CA ILE A 152 0.78 9.86 12.60
C ILE A 152 0.84 8.69 13.62
N ALA A 153 -0.18 8.61 14.48
CA ALA A 153 -0.22 7.61 15.55
C ALA A 153 -0.58 6.19 15.05
N GLN A 154 -1.32 6.10 13.93
CA GLN A 154 -1.83 4.83 13.40
C GLN A 154 -0.70 3.98 12.82
N ARG A 155 -0.82 2.65 13.01
CA ARG A 155 0.10 1.64 12.48
C ARG A 155 -0.70 0.46 11.94
N PHE A 156 -0.06 -0.36 11.12
CA PHE A 156 -0.65 -1.64 10.72
C PHE A 156 -0.93 -2.50 11.97
N ALA A 157 -2.07 -3.19 11.99
CA ALA A 157 -2.40 -4.07 13.11
C ALA A 157 -1.49 -5.31 13.10
N HIS A 158 -1.00 -5.66 14.30
CA HIS A 158 -0.11 -6.82 14.46
C HIS A 158 -0.82 -8.14 14.12
N GLY A 159 -0.14 -9.02 13.40
CA GLY A 159 -0.62 -10.37 13.07
C GLY A 159 -1.72 -10.42 12.03
N GLU A 160 -2.21 -9.31 11.52
CA GLU A 160 -3.16 -9.27 10.42
C GLU A 160 -2.43 -9.46 9.08
N ARG A 161 -2.97 -10.36 8.24
CA ARG A 161 -2.40 -10.70 6.93
C ARG A 161 -3.31 -10.28 5.77
N TYR A 162 -4.56 -9.90 6.04
CA TYR A 162 -5.57 -9.61 5.04
C TYR A 162 -6.27 -8.31 5.37
N CYS A 163 -6.35 -7.41 4.39
CA CYS A 163 -6.93 -6.08 4.52
C CYS A 163 -6.26 -5.21 5.60
N GLU A 164 -5.01 -5.54 6.00
CA GLU A 164 -4.24 -4.78 6.98
C GLU A 164 -4.01 -3.33 6.54
N ASP A 165 -3.83 -3.14 5.23
CA ASP A 165 -3.70 -1.84 4.58
C ASP A 165 -5.02 -1.06 4.61
N TYR A 166 -6.11 -1.69 4.21
CA TYR A 166 -7.45 -1.07 4.22
C TYR A 166 -7.85 -0.61 5.60
N ARG A 167 -7.61 -1.45 6.62
CA ARG A 167 -7.84 -1.08 8.01
C ARG A 167 -7.03 0.15 8.42
N LEU A 168 -5.75 0.19 8.09
CA LEU A 168 -4.90 1.34 8.40
C LEU A 168 -5.41 2.61 7.70
N TRP A 169 -5.74 2.55 6.41
CA TRP A 169 -6.22 3.73 5.68
C TRP A 169 -7.54 4.26 6.24
N LEU A 170 -8.46 3.39 6.64
CA LEU A 170 -9.67 3.78 7.34
C LEU A 170 -9.34 4.56 8.62
N HIS A 171 -8.49 4.02 9.50
CA HIS A 171 -8.11 4.69 10.73
C HIS A 171 -7.39 6.02 10.48
N VAL A 172 -6.51 6.09 9.49
CA VAL A 172 -5.84 7.34 9.12
C VAL A 172 -6.85 8.40 8.67
N CYS A 173 -7.78 8.04 7.79
CA CYS A 173 -8.78 8.98 7.28
C CYS A 173 -9.83 9.39 8.33
N PHE A 174 -10.10 8.57 9.33
CA PHE A 174 -11.03 8.95 10.41
C PHE A 174 -10.38 9.80 11.51
N PHE A 175 -9.09 9.59 11.81
CA PHE A 175 -8.49 10.11 13.03
C PHE A 175 -7.27 11.02 12.83
N SER A 176 -6.61 11.00 11.66
CA SER A 176 -5.34 11.71 11.50
C SER A 176 -5.43 12.99 10.69
N GLY A 177 -6.31 13.07 9.69
CA GLY A 177 -6.44 14.26 8.86
C GLY A 177 -6.96 14.01 7.45
N GLU A 178 -6.61 14.88 6.52
CA GLU A 178 -7.14 14.83 5.15
C GLU A 178 -6.36 13.84 4.29
N CYS A 179 -7.11 13.02 3.54
CA CYS A 179 -6.56 12.03 2.61
C CYS A 179 -6.89 12.42 1.17
N TYR A 180 -5.94 12.23 0.27
CA TYR A 180 -6.06 12.64 -1.14
C TYR A 180 -5.62 11.54 -2.08
N ARG A 181 -6.08 11.58 -3.35
CA ARG A 181 -5.65 10.66 -4.38
C ARG A 181 -5.51 11.34 -5.73
N PHE A 182 -4.36 11.19 -6.38
CA PHE A 182 -4.22 11.49 -7.80
C PHE A 182 -4.98 10.46 -8.63
N GLU A 183 -5.70 10.90 -9.65
CA GLU A 183 -6.42 10.05 -10.59
C GLU A 183 -5.53 9.52 -11.73
N GLN A 184 -4.21 9.58 -11.53
CA GLN A 184 -3.19 9.09 -12.43
C GLN A 184 -2.51 7.84 -11.84
N ALA A 185 -2.14 6.88 -12.70
CA ALA A 185 -1.36 5.73 -12.28
C ALA A 185 0.13 6.10 -12.18
N LEU A 186 0.70 5.95 -10.97
CA LEU A 186 2.11 6.20 -10.69
C LEU A 186 2.79 4.99 -10.03
N ALA A 187 2.13 3.83 -10.01
CA ALA A 187 2.71 2.54 -9.67
C ALA A 187 2.17 1.46 -10.60
N TYR A 188 2.97 0.43 -10.81
CA TYR A 188 2.70 -0.65 -11.75
C TYR A 188 2.79 -2.00 -11.06
N MET A 189 1.77 -2.84 -11.28
CA MET A 189 1.75 -4.24 -10.88
C MET A 189 2.06 -5.14 -12.08
N TYR A 190 2.70 -6.27 -11.82
CA TYR A 190 3.12 -7.26 -12.82
C TYR A 190 2.35 -8.58 -12.72
N LYS A 191 1.44 -8.65 -11.78
CA LYS A 191 0.56 -9.82 -11.56
C LYS A 191 -0.90 -9.41 -11.70
N ALA A 192 -1.73 -10.29 -12.23
CA ALA A 192 -3.16 -10.04 -12.33
C ALA A 192 -3.78 -9.75 -10.95
N PRO A 193 -4.65 -8.72 -10.84
CA PRO A 193 -5.12 -8.20 -9.55
C PRO A 193 -6.03 -9.14 -8.74
N TYR A 194 -6.54 -10.22 -9.30
CA TYR A 194 -7.46 -11.14 -8.59
C TYR A 194 -7.24 -12.60 -8.96
N GLY A 195 -7.04 -13.47 -7.95
CA GLY A 195 -7.43 -14.87 -8.01
C GLY A 195 -6.42 -15.88 -8.54
N VAL A 196 -5.22 -15.49 -8.98
CA VAL A 196 -4.26 -16.43 -9.56
C VAL A 196 -3.15 -16.83 -8.59
N ALA A 197 -2.70 -15.92 -7.73
CA ALA A 197 -1.69 -16.22 -6.70
C ALA A 197 -1.66 -15.12 -5.62
N GLY A 198 -1.17 -15.47 -4.41
CA GLY A 198 -0.96 -14.51 -3.32
C GLY A 198 -2.17 -14.39 -2.37
N LEU A 199 -2.08 -13.41 -1.45
CA LEU A 199 -3.06 -13.20 -0.39
C LEU A 199 -4.45 -12.82 -0.92
N SER A 200 -4.52 -12.05 -2.01
CA SER A 200 -5.77 -11.61 -2.65
C SER A 200 -6.62 -12.75 -3.26
N GLY A 201 -6.02 -13.93 -3.47
CA GLY A 201 -6.74 -15.12 -3.91
C GLY A 201 -7.58 -15.80 -2.84
N ARG A 202 -7.36 -15.49 -1.56
CA ARG A 202 -8.08 -16.05 -0.41
C ARG A 202 -9.31 -15.22 -0.07
N LEU A 203 -10.35 -15.32 -0.89
CA LEU A 203 -11.54 -14.46 -0.82
C LEU A 203 -12.23 -14.46 0.56
N TRP A 204 -12.29 -15.61 1.24
CA TRP A 204 -12.89 -15.70 2.59
C TRP A 204 -12.05 -14.99 3.67
N ASP A 205 -10.73 -15.12 3.59
CA ASP A 205 -9.85 -14.46 4.55
C ASP A 205 -9.82 -12.94 4.32
N MET A 206 -9.91 -12.49 3.05
CA MET A 206 -10.12 -11.08 2.70
C MET A 206 -11.43 -10.55 3.28
N GLU A 207 -12.53 -11.32 3.20
CA GLU A 207 -13.82 -10.92 3.78
C GLU A 207 -13.73 -10.76 5.30
N LYS A 208 -13.10 -11.72 5.98
CA LYS A 208 -12.85 -11.61 7.44
C LYS A 208 -12.06 -10.34 7.79
N GLY A 209 -11.04 -10.01 7.00
CA GLY A 209 -10.25 -8.78 7.18
C GLY A 209 -11.07 -7.51 6.97
N GLU A 210 -11.96 -7.49 5.96
CA GLU A 210 -12.87 -6.36 5.71
C GLU A 210 -13.85 -6.18 6.88
N VAL A 211 -14.47 -7.26 7.37
CA VAL A 211 -15.33 -7.24 8.56
C VAL A 211 -14.58 -6.77 9.81
N ALA A 212 -13.37 -7.29 10.03
CA ALA A 212 -12.52 -6.89 11.17
C ALA A 212 -12.18 -5.39 11.11
N SER A 213 -12.02 -4.82 9.91
CA SER A 213 -11.78 -3.38 9.71
C SER A 213 -12.97 -2.54 10.19
N TYR A 214 -14.21 -2.89 9.84
CA TYR A 214 -15.40 -2.16 10.31
C TYR A 214 -15.61 -2.29 11.82
N LEU A 215 -15.41 -3.50 12.38
CA LEU A 215 -15.48 -3.71 13.83
C LEU A 215 -14.41 -2.93 14.60
N SER A 216 -13.23 -2.75 14.01
CA SER A 216 -12.16 -1.94 14.60
C SER A 216 -12.52 -0.45 14.68
N LEU A 217 -13.19 0.08 13.65
CA LEU A 217 -13.69 1.45 13.66
C LEU A 217 -14.79 1.66 14.71
N TYR A 218 -15.70 0.70 14.86
CA TYR A 218 -16.70 0.74 15.93
C TYR A 218 -16.03 0.75 17.32
N ARG A 219 -15.07 -0.14 17.57
CA ARG A 219 -14.32 -0.19 18.82
C ARG A 219 -13.54 1.09 19.11
N ALA A 220 -13.08 1.77 18.07
CA ALA A 220 -12.40 3.05 18.16
C ALA A 220 -13.35 4.25 18.27
N GLY A 221 -14.67 4.04 18.25
CA GLY A 221 -15.68 5.09 18.35
C GLY A 221 -15.85 5.95 17.09
N ALA A 222 -15.31 5.52 15.95
CA ALA A 222 -15.39 6.25 14.68
C ALA A 222 -16.76 6.11 14.00
N ILE A 223 -17.44 4.97 14.18
CA ILE A 223 -18.76 4.65 13.65
C ILE A 223 -19.62 3.98 14.73
N SER A 224 -20.94 4.09 14.60
CA SER A 224 -21.87 3.42 15.51
C SER A 224 -21.94 1.91 15.25
N ILE A 225 -22.51 1.14 16.20
CA ILE A 225 -22.73 -0.30 16.02
C ILE A 225 -23.66 -0.58 14.83
N LEU A 226 -24.68 0.27 14.61
CA LEU A 226 -25.61 0.14 13.47
C LEU A 226 -24.91 0.40 12.15
N GLU A 227 -24.03 1.43 12.07
CA GLU A 227 -23.20 1.68 10.88
C GLU A 227 -22.24 0.52 10.62
N SER A 228 -21.58 -0.01 11.67
CA SER A 228 -20.70 -1.17 11.54
C SER A 228 -21.46 -2.38 10.98
N GLY A 229 -22.64 -2.70 11.54
CA GLY A 229 -23.52 -3.77 11.05
C GLY A 229 -23.95 -3.57 9.59
N PHE A 230 -24.33 -2.35 9.21
CA PHE A 230 -24.66 -2.00 7.85
C PHE A 230 -23.50 -2.28 6.87
N TRP A 231 -22.27 -1.83 7.21
CA TRP A 231 -21.11 -2.03 6.35
C TRP A 231 -20.68 -3.49 6.27
N VAL A 232 -20.85 -4.27 7.34
CA VAL A 232 -20.67 -5.73 7.30
C VAL A 232 -21.64 -6.37 6.31
N CYS A 233 -22.92 -5.99 6.31
CA CYS A 233 -23.88 -6.49 5.33
C CYS A 233 -23.50 -6.11 3.89
N VAL A 234 -23.07 -4.87 3.66
CA VAL A 234 -22.60 -4.40 2.34
C VAL A 234 -21.38 -5.18 1.89
N SER A 235 -20.43 -5.47 2.80
CA SER A 235 -19.24 -6.29 2.52
C SER A 235 -19.66 -7.70 2.06
N PHE A 236 -20.59 -8.33 2.75
CA PHE A 236 -21.11 -9.66 2.37
C PHE A 236 -21.71 -9.69 0.98
N VAL A 237 -22.49 -8.67 0.60
CA VAL A 237 -23.04 -8.53 -0.76
C VAL A 237 -21.92 -8.43 -1.80
N LYS A 238 -20.89 -7.61 -1.53
CA LYS A 238 -19.69 -7.50 -2.38
C LYS A 238 -18.94 -8.84 -2.48
N PHE A 239 -18.83 -9.56 -1.37
CA PHE A 239 -18.20 -10.87 -1.32
C PHE A 239 -18.91 -11.91 -2.20
N ILE A 240 -20.26 -12.00 -2.11
CA ILE A 240 -21.05 -12.88 -2.97
C ILE A 240 -20.81 -12.55 -4.44
N ARG A 241 -20.85 -11.25 -4.82
CA ARG A 241 -20.52 -10.83 -6.18
C ARG A 241 -19.11 -11.27 -6.61
N ARG A 242 -18.10 -11.12 -5.75
CA ARG A 242 -16.72 -11.59 -6.03
C ARG A 242 -16.65 -13.10 -6.28
N LEU A 243 -17.38 -13.90 -5.49
CA LEU A 243 -17.48 -15.34 -5.69
C LEU A 243 -18.07 -15.72 -7.06
N PHE A 244 -19.14 -15.03 -7.48
CA PHE A 244 -19.73 -15.25 -8.80
C PHE A 244 -18.76 -14.92 -9.94
N LEU A 245 -18.10 -13.77 -9.89
CA LEU A 245 -17.14 -13.36 -10.89
C LEU A 245 -15.94 -14.31 -10.96
N ALA A 246 -15.38 -14.73 -9.82
CA ALA A 246 -14.28 -15.69 -9.77
C ALA A 246 -14.65 -17.06 -10.35
N ARG A 247 -15.92 -17.50 -10.24
CA ARG A 247 -16.40 -18.75 -10.88
C ARG A 247 -16.55 -18.63 -12.38
N LEU A 248 -16.98 -17.46 -12.88
CA LEU A 248 -17.09 -17.23 -14.33
C LEU A 248 -15.71 -17.23 -15.00
N TRP A 249 -14.73 -16.56 -14.40
CA TRP A 249 -13.36 -16.51 -14.92
C TRP A 249 -12.61 -17.83 -14.92
N ARG A 250 -12.97 -18.78 -14.06
CA ARG A 250 -12.39 -20.13 -14.07
C ARG A 250 -12.98 -21.05 -15.14
N ARG A 251 -14.05 -20.61 -15.81
CA ARG A 251 -14.74 -21.39 -16.85
C ARG A 251 -14.48 -20.88 -18.28
N SER A 252 -13.86 -19.70 -18.42
CA SER A 252 -13.35 -19.15 -19.68
C SER A 252 -11.84 -19.41 -19.83
#